data_ac1d7ee0579f96e343b55e3daacd0ee6
#
_entry.id   ac1d7ee0579f96e343b55e3daacd0ee6
#
_cell.length_a   1.000
_cell.length_b   1.000
_cell.length_c   1.000
_cell.angle_alpha   90.00
_cell.angle_beta   90.00
_cell.angle_gamma   90.00
#
_symmetry.space_group_name_H-M   'P 1'
#
loop_
_entity.id
_entity.type
_entity.pdbx_description
1 polymer ?
#
loop_
_entity_poly.entity_id
_entity_poly.type
_entity_poly.pdbx_seq_one_letter_code
_entity_poly.pdbx_strand_id
1 'polypeptide(L)'
;MNLIDNLEWRYATKKFNSAKKVSTENLEQIKKAIQLSASSYGLQLYKVLIIESNELREKLKPASYGQSQITEASHLIVFCNYSIVTEKQIDEYFVLKSQTEQVDILDLKGYSDFIKADVRNKSQIEKDKWTSNQTYLALGNLLNACAELKIDACPMEGFEAKKYNKILNLDKQGLNASVIATIGYRSDDDSSQYQKKVRKSTKNLFA
;
A
#
# COMPACT_ATOMS: atom_id res chain seq x y z
N MET A 1 -4.98 23.23 -5.43
CA MET A 1 -3.82 23.15 -4.52
C MET A 1 -2.68 22.47 -5.22
N ASN A 2 -1.42 22.82 -4.90
CA ASN A 2 -0.27 22.13 -5.47
C ASN A 2 0.15 20.93 -4.57
N LEU A 3 1.10 20.14 -5.02
CA LEU A 3 1.59 18.97 -4.28
C LEU A 3 2.06 19.33 -2.86
N ILE A 4 2.76 20.45 -2.69
CA ILE A 4 3.30 20.84 -1.38
C ILE A 4 2.17 21.18 -0.42
N ASP A 5 1.16 21.94 -0.86
CA ASP A 5 -0.01 22.27 -0.03
C ASP A 5 -0.72 20.98 0.44
N ASN A 6 -0.83 19.97 -0.42
CA ASN A 6 -1.43 18.68 -0.09
C ASN A 6 -0.60 17.90 0.94
N LEU A 7 0.73 17.91 0.79
CA LEU A 7 1.64 17.29 1.76
C LEU A 7 1.63 18.02 3.10
N GLU A 8 1.44 19.33 3.11
CA GLU A 8 1.28 20.12 4.34
C GLU A 8 -0.09 19.88 4.98
N TRP A 9 -1.16 19.75 4.18
CA TRP A 9 -2.51 19.51 4.68
C TRP A 9 -2.67 18.15 5.35
N ARG A 10 -2.11 17.07 4.77
CA ARG A 10 -2.28 15.71 5.29
C ARG A 10 -1.49 15.46 6.58
N TYR A 11 -2.08 14.69 7.47
CA TYR A 11 -1.40 14.14 8.66
C TYR A 11 -1.84 12.69 8.89
N ALA A 12 -1.32 12.00 9.89
CA ALA A 12 -1.76 10.66 10.26
C ALA A 12 -2.98 10.77 11.19
N THR A 13 -4.16 10.71 10.60
CA THR A 13 -5.45 10.90 11.26
C THR A 13 -5.70 9.86 12.34
N LYS A 14 -6.05 10.29 13.54
CA LYS A 14 -6.22 9.43 14.71
C LYS A 14 -7.67 9.09 15.02
N LYS A 15 -8.59 10.01 14.70
CA LYS A 15 -10.02 9.79 14.84
C LYS A 15 -10.74 10.07 13.54
N PHE A 16 -11.55 9.12 13.10
CA PHE A 16 -12.35 9.26 11.88
C PHE A 16 -13.82 9.49 12.20
N ASN A 17 -14.49 10.20 11.32
CA ASN A 17 -15.96 10.32 11.35
C ASN A 17 -16.55 9.05 10.71
N SER A 18 -17.06 8.14 11.53
CA SER A 18 -17.57 6.84 11.09
C SER A 18 -18.84 6.95 10.23
N ALA A 19 -19.56 8.07 10.29
CA ALA A 19 -20.74 8.32 9.47
C ALA A 19 -20.38 8.75 8.02
N LYS A 20 -19.16 9.22 7.76
CA LYS A 20 -18.73 9.66 6.44
C LYS A 20 -17.95 8.55 5.74
N LYS A 21 -18.38 8.19 4.53
CA LYS A 21 -17.72 7.17 3.69
C LYS A 21 -17.08 7.79 2.47
N VAL A 22 -15.94 7.24 2.08
CA VAL A 22 -15.29 7.57 0.80
C VAL A 22 -16.20 7.09 -0.32
N SER A 23 -16.48 7.96 -1.29
CA SER A 23 -17.32 7.60 -2.44
C SER A 23 -16.66 6.55 -3.32
N THR A 24 -17.46 5.79 -4.05
CA THR A 24 -16.95 4.81 -5.03
C THR A 24 -16.04 5.47 -6.06
N GLU A 25 -16.41 6.65 -6.55
CA GLU A 25 -15.61 7.41 -7.52
C GLU A 25 -14.23 7.77 -6.96
N ASN A 26 -14.16 8.31 -5.76
CA ASN A 26 -12.89 8.64 -5.11
C ASN A 26 -12.07 7.38 -4.81
N LEU A 27 -12.73 6.29 -4.44
CA LEU A 27 -12.05 5.02 -4.19
C LEU A 27 -11.40 4.48 -5.46
N GLU A 28 -12.07 4.59 -6.63
CA GLU A 28 -11.51 4.19 -7.92
C GLU A 28 -10.30 5.07 -8.31
N GLN A 29 -10.33 6.37 -8.03
CA GLN A 29 -9.18 7.25 -8.26
C GLN A 29 -7.98 6.84 -7.37
N ILE A 30 -8.22 6.50 -6.09
CA ILE A 30 -7.19 6.00 -5.18
C ILE A 30 -6.62 4.67 -5.70
N LYS A 31 -7.47 3.73 -6.12
CA LYS A 31 -7.03 2.47 -6.74
C LYS A 31 -6.16 2.71 -7.96
N LYS A 32 -6.54 3.66 -8.82
CA LYS A 32 -5.76 4.01 -10.01
C LYS A 32 -4.40 4.58 -9.65
N ALA A 33 -4.31 5.44 -8.64
CA ALA A 33 -3.04 5.97 -8.15
C ALA A 33 -2.11 4.88 -7.61
N ILE A 34 -2.67 3.91 -6.87
CA ILE A 34 -1.94 2.74 -6.38
C ILE A 34 -1.46 1.89 -7.57
N GLN A 35 -2.32 1.61 -8.54
CA GLN A 35 -2.01 0.82 -9.75
C GLN A 35 -0.85 1.44 -10.55
N LEU A 36 -0.79 2.76 -10.64
CA LEU A 36 0.25 3.49 -11.38
C LEU A 36 1.56 3.65 -10.61
N SER A 37 1.70 3.03 -9.44
CA SER A 37 2.93 3.08 -8.66
C SER A 37 4.08 2.41 -9.39
N ALA A 38 5.26 3.04 -9.35
CA ALA A 38 6.49 2.41 -9.78
C ALA A 38 6.79 1.18 -8.91
N SER A 39 7.43 0.19 -9.50
CA SER A 39 7.93 -0.99 -8.79
C SER A 39 9.22 -1.49 -9.45
N SER A 40 10.01 -2.27 -8.72
CA SER A 40 11.25 -2.84 -9.25
C SER A 40 10.94 -3.74 -10.45
N TYR A 41 11.64 -3.51 -11.56
CA TYR A 41 11.39 -4.16 -12.88
C TYR A 41 9.95 -3.98 -13.43
N GLY A 42 9.08 -3.19 -12.77
CA GLY A 42 7.67 -3.08 -13.12
C GLY A 42 6.80 -4.25 -12.64
N LEU A 43 7.35 -5.20 -11.88
CA LEU A 43 6.70 -6.47 -11.55
C LEU A 43 5.50 -6.38 -10.61
N GLN A 44 5.38 -5.28 -9.83
CA GLN A 44 4.29 -5.07 -8.86
C GLN A 44 4.02 -6.30 -7.98
N LEU A 45 5.09 -6.85 -7.36
CA LEU A 45 5.02 -8.06 -6.52
C LEU A 45 4.33 -7.79 -5.17
N TYR A 46 3.11 -7.28 -5.26
CA TYR A 46 2.22 -7.05 -4.12
C TYR A 46 0.75 -7.13 -4.56
N LYS A 47 -0.12 -7.33 -3.59
CA LYS A 47 -1.58 -7.16 -3.71
C LYS A 47 -2.07 -6.16 -2.68
N VAL A 48 -3.17 -5.49 -2.97
CA VAL A 48 -3.79 -4.53 -2.07
C VAL A 48 -5.22 -4.99 -1.77
N LEU A 49 -5.50 -5.20 -0.49
CA LEU A 49 -6.84 -5.52 -0.03
C LEU A 49 -7.52 -4.24 0.47
N ILE A 50 -8.75 -4.03 0.05
CA ILE A 50 -9.60 -2.94 0.51
C ILE A 50 -10.72 -3.54 1.34
N ILE A 51 -10.73 -3.24 2.64
CA ILE A 51 -11.64 -3.86 3.61
C ILE A 51 -12.63 -2.79 4.09
N GLU A 52 -13.87 -2.95 3.68
CA GLU A 52 -15.01 -2.12 4.11
C GLU A 52 -15.80 -2.79 5.24
N SER A 53 -15.90 -4.13 5.23
CA SER A 53 -16.67 -4.91 6.21
C SER A 53 -16.29 -4.56 7.64
N ASN A 54 -17.24 -4.03 8.40
CA ASN A 54 -17.02 -3.69 9.82
C ASN A 54 -16.73 -4.94 10.65
N GLU A 55 -17.42 -6.05 10.38
CA GLU A 55 -17.17 -7.32 11.07
C GLU A 55 -15.72 -7.80 10.93
N LEU A 56 -15.15 -7.70 9.72
CA LEU A 56 -13.77 -8.10 9.48
C LEU A 56 -12.79 -7.13 10.16
N ARG A 57 -13.09 -5.83 10.13
CA ARG A 57 -12.26 -4.80 10.78
C ARG A 57 -12.27 -4.95 12.31
N GLU A 58 -13.41 -5.32 12.93
CA GLU A 58 -13.46 -5.63 14.36
C GLU A 58 -12.60 -6.86 14.73
N LYS A 59 -12.50 -7.87 13.83
CA LYS A 59 -11.56 -9.00 14.01
C LYS A 59 -10.09 -8.59 13.88
N LEU A 60 -9.79 -7.58 13.05
CA LEU A 60 -8.44 -7.06 12.83
C LEU A 60 -7.98 -6.05 13.88
N LYS A 61 -8.91 -5.35 14.55
CA LYS A 61 -8.61 -4.32 15.55
C LYS A 61 -7.73 -4.80 16.71
N PRO A 62 -7.97 -5.98 17.33
CA PRO A 62 -7.07 -6.50 18.35
C PRO A 62 -5.65 -6.76 17.83
N ALA A 63 -5.53 -7.23 16.56
CA ALA A 63 -4.24 -7.40 15.90
C ALA A 63 -3.57 -6.07 15.51
N SER A 64 -4.24 -4.94 15.72
CA SER A 64 -3.76 -3.57 15.53
C SER A 64 -3.68 -2.82 16.85
N TYR A 65 -3.41 -3.53 17.94
CA TYR A 65 -3.28 -2.96 19.31
C TYR A 65 -4.50 -2.15 19.76
N GLY A 66 -5.70 -2.53 19.32
CA GLY A 66 -6.94 -1.87 19.70
C GLY A 66 -7.16 -0.48 19.09
N GLN A 67 -6.35 -0.07 18.10
CA GLN A 67 -6.42 1.25 17.49
C GLN A 67 -7.79 1.49 16.83
N SER A 68 -8.49 2.56 17.25
CA SER A 68 -9.87 2.85 16.83
C SER A 68 -9.99 3.18 15.34
N GLN A 69 -8.92 3.69 14.72
CA GLN A 69 -8.88 3.99 13.29
C GLN A 69 -9.29 2.80 12.41
N ILE A 70 -8.98 1.56 12.86
CA ILE A 70 -9.30 0.33 12.13
C ILE A 70 -10.79 0.20 11.86
N THR A 71 -11.64 0.62 12.81
CA THR A 71 -13.10 0.45 12.72
C THR A 71 -13.83 1.77 12.43
N GLU A 72 -13.28 2.91 12.82
CA GLU A 72 -13.90 4.23 12.60
C GLU A 72 -13.74 4.72 11.17
N ALA A 73 -12.62 4.44 10.51
CA ALA A 73 -12.36 4.87 9.14
C ALA A 73 -13.39 4.33 8.14
N SER A 74 -13.44 4.92 6.97
CA SER A 74 -14.26 4.44 5.86
C SER A 74 -13.81 3.05 5.39
N HIS A 75 -12.49 2.92 5.12
CA HIS A 75 -11.88 1.68 4.66
C HIS A 75 -10.54 1.43 5.35
N LEU A 76 -10.21 0.15 5.49
CA LEU A 76 -8.87 -0.32 5.83
C LEU A 76 -8.21 -0.88 4.56
N ILE A 77 -7.04 -0.34 4.23
CA ILE A 77 -6.23 -0.77 3.09
C ILE A 77 -5.06 -1.60 3.62
N VAL A 78 -4.91 -2.82 3.15
CA VAL A 78 -3.82 -3.72 3.53
C VAL A 78 -2.94 -3.97 2.32
N PHE A 79 -1.71 -3.50 2.36
CA PHE A 79 -0.70 -3.79 1.35
C PHE A 79 0.00 -5.10 1.69
N CYS A 80 -0.10 -6.07 0.80
CA CYS A 80 0.43 -7.40 0.99
C CYS A 80 1.53 -7.66 -0.03
N ASN A 81 2.77 -7.85 0.42
CA ASN A 81 3.85 -8.25 -0.45
C ASN A 81 3.79 -9.76 -0.76
N TYR A 82 4.32 -10.18 -1.91
CA TYR A 82 4.55 -11.60 -2.16
C TYR A 82 5.68 -12.11 -1.27
N SER A 83 5.36 -13.09 -0.41
CA SER A 83 6.34 -13.84 0.40
C SER A 83 6.96 -14.99 -0.38
N ILE A 84 6.29 -15.44 -1.44
CA ILE A 84 6.80 -16.46 -2.37
C ILE A 84 6.86 -15.84 -3.77
N VAL A 85 8.09 -15.62 -4.26
CA VAL A 85 8.33 -15.13 -5.62
C VAL A 85 8.90 -16.26 -6.46
N THR A 86 8.17 -16.62 -7.51
CA THR A 86 8.55 -17.64 -8.49
C THR A 86 8.72 -17.03 -9.89
N GLU A 87 9.20 -17.79 -10.82
CA GLU A 87 9.30 -17.35 -12.22
C GLU A 87 7.93 -17.07 -12.86
N LYS A 88 6.87 -17.69 -12.33
CA LYS A 88 5.50 -17.52 -12.83
C LYS A 88 5.07 -16.04 -12.83
N GLN A 89 5.32 -15.30 -11.76
CA GLN A 89 4.94 -13.88 -11.70
C GLN A 89 5.74 -13.04 -12.71
N ILE A 90 6.98 -13.43 -13.00
CA ILE A 90 7.81 -12.79 -14.01
C ILE A 90 7.26 -13.09 -15.41
N ASP A 91 6.91 -14.36 -15.69
CA ASP A 91 6.32 -14.75 -16.97
C ASP A 91 4.98 -14.04 -17.20
N GLU A 92 4.11 -13.96 -16.19
CA GLU A 92 2.83 -13.24 -16.26
C GLU A 92 3.05 -11.75 -16.59
N TYR A 93 4.07 -11.12 -16.01
CA TYR A 93 4.42 -9.74 -16.33
C TYR A 93 4.87 -9.58 -17.79
N PHE A 94 5.71 -10.49 -18.30
CA PHE A 94 6.19 -10.40 -19.67
C PHE A 94 5.10 -10.68 -20.71
N VAL A 95 4.15 -11.55 -20.40
CA VAL A 95 2.94 -11.73 -21.22
C VAL A 95 2.14 -10.42 -21.27
N LEU A 96 1.88 -9.79 -20.10
CA LEU A 96 1.20 -8.51 -20.03
C LEU A 96 1.96 -7.41 -20.79
N LYS A 97 3.29 -7.35 -20.64
CA LYS A 97 4.15 -6.38 -21.32
C LYS A 97 4.07 -6.54 -22.85
N SER A 98 4.23 -7.76 -23.35
CA SER A 98 4.11 -8.08 -24.78
C SER A 98 2.75 -7.62 -25.35
N GLN A 99 1.66 -7.93 -24.67
CA GLN A 99 0.32 -7.51 -25.07
C GLN A 99 0.12 -6.00 -25.05
N THR A 100 0.65 -5.32 -24.03
CA THR A 100 0.47 -3.88 -23.83
C THR A 100 1.28 -3.07 -24.83
N GLU A 101 2.51 -3.47 -25.08
CA GLU A 101 3.44 -2.79 -25.99
C GLU A 101 3.34 -3.28 -27.45
N GLN A 102 2.54 -4.34 -27.71
CA GLN A 102 2.34 -4.97 -29.02
C GLN A 102 3.68 -5.45 -29.64
N VAL A 103 4.55 -6.03 -28.82
CA VAL A 103 5.85 -6.61 -29.23
C VAL A 103 5.83 -8.13 -29.08
N ASP A 104 6.65 -8.83 -29.87
CA ASP A 104 6.78 -10.28 -29.75
C ASP A 104 7.39 -10.64 -28.38
N ILE A 105 6.78 -11.61 -27.70
CA ILE A 105 7.28 -12.11 -26.42
C ILE A 105 8.71 -12.67 -26.51
N LEU A 106 9.09 -13.17 -27.70
CA LEU A 106 10.44 -13.67 -27.97
C LEU A 106 11.49 -12.55 -27.89
N ASP A 107 11.12 -11.32 -28.30
CA ASP A 107 12.01 -10.16 -28.19
C ASP A 107 12.28 -9.76 -26.73
N LEU A 108 11.38 -10.13 -25.82
CA LEU A 108 11.48 -9.84 -24.39
C LEU A 108 12.21 -10.93 -23.61
N LYS A 109 12.50 -12.07 -24.24
CA LYS A 109 13.06 -13.26 -23.57
C LYS A 109 14.36 -12.98 -22.83
N GLY A 110 15.30 -12.28 -23.45
CA GLY A 110 16.60 -11.96 -22.83
C GLY A 110 16.47 -11.18 -21.54
N TYR A 111 15.55 -10.21 -21.50
CA TYR A 111 15.28 -9.42 -20.30
C TYR A 111 14.52 -10.24 -19.23
N SER A 112 13.59 -11.10 -19.64
CA SER A 112 12.92 -12.03 -18.74
C SER A 112 13.92 -12.96 -18.05
N ASP A 113 14.81 -13.58 -18.82
CA ASP A 113 15.83 -14.50 -18.31
C ASP A 113 16.80 -13.79 -17.33
N PHE A 114 17.17 -12.54 -17.62
CA PHE A 114 17.98 -11.72 -16.72
C PHE A 114 17.28 -11.50 -15.37
N ILE A 115 16.01 -11.09 -15.38
CA ILE A 115 15.25 -10.86 -14.12
C ILE A 115 15.06 -12.17 -13.34
N LYS A 116 14.77 -13.28 -14.03
CA LYS A 116 14.67 -14.60 -13.40
C LYS A 116 15.96 -15.00 -12.71
N ALA A 117 17.10 -14.77 -13.35
CA ALA A 117 18.42 -15.04 -12.78
C ALA A 117 18.68 -14.18 -11.53
N ASP A 118 18.42 -12.86 -11.59
CA ASP A 118 18.56 -11.96 -10.45
C ASP A 118 17.67 -12.40 -9.26
N VAL A 119 16.42 -12.74 -9.54
CA VAL A 119 15.48 -13.18 -8.49
C VAL A 119 15.88 -14.55 -7.90
N ARG A 120 16.40 -15.48 -8.71
CA ARG A 120 16.91 -16.77 -8.22
C ARG A 120 18.08 -16.59 -7.25
N ASN A 121 18.95 -15.62 -7.52
CA ASN A 121 20.14 -15.36 -6.71
C ASN A 121 19.82 -14.71 -5.34
N LYS A 122 18.62 -14.17 -5.16
CA LYS A 122 18.19 -13.58 -3.88
C LYS A 122 17.80 -14.67 -2.87
N SER A 123 18.32 -14.56 -1.66
CA SER A 123 17.81 -15.32 -0.52
C SER A 123 16.35 -14.98 -0.22
N GLN A 124 15.66 -15.82 0.56
CA GLN A 124 14.27 -15.55 0.96
C GLN A 124 14.13 -14.22 1.70
N ILE A 125 15.06 -13.91 2.60
CA ILE A 125 15.06 -12.65 3.37
C ILE A 125 15.18 -11.44 2.44
N GLU A 126 16.04 -11.51 1.43
CA GLU A 126 16.18 -10.44 0.43
C GLU A 126 14.94 -10.29 -0.42
N LYS A 127 14.29 -11.39 -0.82
CA LYS A 127 13.00 -11.35 -1.54
C LYS A 127 11.91 -10.70 -0.72
N ASP A 128 11.76 -11.08 0.54
CA ASP A 128 10.76 -10.53 1.44
C ASP A 128 10.96 -9.01 1.64
N LYS A 129 12.19 -8.58 1.89
CA LYS A 129 12.52 -7.16 2.00
C LYS A 129 12.28 -6.40 0.69
N TRP A 130 12.70 -6.98 -0.43
CA TRP A 130 12.55 -6.37 -1.74
C TRP A 130 11.08 -6.18 -2.12
N THR A 131 10.24 -7.21 -1.96
CA THR A 131 8.81 -7.13 -2.26
C THR A 131 8.07 -6.21 -1.29
N SER A 132 8.43 -6.23 0.01
CA SER A 132 7.88 -5.33 1.02
C SER A 132 8.17 -3.86 0.70
N ASN A 133 9.38 -3.50 0.26
CA ASN A 133 9.72 -2.12 -0.10
C ASN A 133 8.81 -1.56 -1.21
N GLN A 134 8.32 -2.41 -2.13
CA GLN A 134 7.42 -2.00 -3.20
C GLN A 134 6.05 -1.55 -2.65
N THR A 135 5.59 -2.14 -1.55
CA THR A 135 4.32 -1.75 -0.92
C THR A 135 4.38 -0.33 -0.35
N TYR A 136 5.54 0.13 0.11
CA TYR A 136 5.73 1.50 0.60
C TYR A 136 5.70 2.55 -0.50
N LEU A 137 6.16 2.22 -1.71
CA LEU A 137 5.99 3.10 -2.89
C LEU A 137 4.49 3.26 -3.22
N ALA A 138 3.75 2.15 -3.22
CA ALA A 138 2.32 2.16 -3.46
C ALA A 138 1.54 2.90 -2.35
N LEU A 139 1.95 2.74 -1.08
CA LEU A 139 1.41 3.50 0.04
C LEU A 139 1.66 5.01 -0.13
N GLY A 140 2.85 5.40 -0.57
CA GLY A 140 3.17 6.81 -0.85
C GLY A 140 2.20 7.43 -1.86
N ASN A 141 1.87 6.71 -2.94
CA ASN A 141 0.89 7.15 -3.92
C ASN A 141 -0.54 7.18 -3.37
N LEU A 142 -0.94 6.21 -2.55
CA LEU A 142 -2.21 6.28 -1.81
C LEU A 142 -2.30 7.57 -0.99
N LEU A 143 -1.26 7.90 -0.21
CA LEU A 143 -1.26 9.09 0.64
C LEU A 143 -1.37 10.38 -0.16
N ASN A 144 -0.70 10.46 -1.33
CA ASN A 144 -0.77 11.60 -2.22
C ASN A 144 -2.16 11.73 -2.86
N ALA A 145 -2.73 10.63 -3.36
CA ALA A 145 -4.07 10.62 -3.94
C ALA A 145 -5.14 11.01 -2.90
N CYS A 146 -5.05 10.47 -1.68
CA CYS A 146 -5.94 10.85 -0.60
C CYS A 146 -5.85 12.35 -0.29
N ALA A 147 -4.63 12.91 -0.22
CA ALA A 147 -4.44 14.33 0.05
C ALA A 147 -5.01 15.22 -1.05
N GLU A 148 -4.86 14.83 -2.32
CA GLU A 148 -5.43 15.55 -3.47
C GLU A 148 -6.96 15.55 -3.41
N LEU A 149 -7.56 14.42 -3.09
CA LEU A 149 -9.02 14.24 -2.96
C LEU A 149 -9.60 14.75 -1.63
N LYS A 150 -8.76 15.33 -0.73
CA LYS A 150 -9.16 15.74 0.62
C LYS A 150 -9.78 14.60 1.44
N ILE A 151 -9.23 13.42 1.26
CA ILE A 151 -9.52 12.21 2.05
C ILE A 151 -8.39 12.05 3.07
N ASP A 152 -8.76 11.88 4.31
CA ASP A 152 -7.82 11.66 5.39
C ASP A 152 -7.27 10.24 5.36
N ALA A 153 -5.98 10.09 5.70
CA ALA A 153 -5.33 8.80 5.74
C ALA A 153 -4.38 8.67 6.93
N CYS A 154 -4.34 7.46 7.50
CA CYS A 154 -3.35 7.10 8.51
C CYS A 154 -2.56 5.88 8.05
N PRO A 155 -1.29 6.03 7.62
CA PRO A 155 -0.40 4.89 7.40
C PRO A 155 0.00 4.30 8.75
N MET A 156 0.04 2.97 8.85
CA MET A 156 0.25 2.27 10.11
C MET A 156 1.18 1.06 9.92
N GLU A 157 2.23 1.01 10.74
CA GLU A 157 3.07 -0.18 10.96
C GLU A 157 2.73 -0.88 12.27
N GLY A 158 1.96 -0.21 13.14
CA GLY A 158 1.54 -0.71 14.44
C GLY A 158 0.44 -1.78 14.32
N PHE A 159 0.80 -2.96 13.81
CA PHE A 159 -0.07 -4.14 13.75
C PHE A 159 0.75 -5.43 13.75
N GLU A 160 0.12 -6.55 14.05
CA GLU A 160 0.72 -7.87 14.06
C GLU A 160 0.50 -8.59 12.73
N ALA A 161 1.48 -8.52 11.82
CA ALA A 161 1.39 -9.08 10.47
C ALA A 161 0.97 -10.56 10.47
N LYS A 162 1.52 -11.39 11.37
CA LYS A 162 1.16 -12.82 11.47
C LYS A 162 -0.32 -13.04 11.80
N LYS A 163 -0.92 -12.19 12.64
CA LYS A 163 -2.35 -12.27 12.94
C LYS A 163 -3.20 -11.82 11.75
N TYR A 164 -2.78 -10.75 11.04
CA TYR A 164 -3.41 -10.33 9.80
C TYR A 164 -3.38 -11.44 8.76
N ASN A 165 -2.22 -12.06 8.54
CA ASN A 165 -2.06 -13.17 7.59
C ASN A 165 -3.03 -14.31 7.88
N LYS A 166 -3.18 -14.68 9.16
CA LYS A 166 -4.10 -15.74 9.58
C LYS A 166 -5.56 -15.36 9.37
N ILE A 167 -5.97 -14.14 9.81
CA ILE A 167 -7.36 -13.68 9.71
C ILE A 167 -7.79 -13.53 8.24
N LEU A 168 -6.87 -13.03 7.39
CA LEU A 168 -7.12 -12.78 5.96
C LEU A 168 -6.74 -13.94 5.04
N ASN A 169 -6.27 -15.07 5.60
CA ASN A 169 -5.79 -16.25 4.86
C ASN A 169 -4.71 -15.91 3.80
N LEU A 170 -3.81 -14.99 4.11
CA LEU A 170 -2.77 -14.53 3.19
C LEU A 170 -1.69 -15.60 2.95
N ASP A 171 -1.32 -16.37 3.99
CA ASP A 171 -0.31 -17.41 3.89
C ASP A 171 -0.64 -18.43 2.80
N LYS A 172 -1.93 -18.78 2.62
CA LYS A 172 -2.39 -19.69 1.57
C LYS A 172 -2.25 -19.11 0.16
N GLN A 173 -2.06 -17.81 0.05
CA GLN A 173 -1.91 -17.08 -1.21
C GLN A 173 -0.46 -16.68 -1.51
N GLY A 174 0.50 -17.08 -0.64
CA GLY A 174 1.90 -16.66 -0.73
C GLY A 174 2.08 -15.15 -0.51
N LEU A 175 1.21 -14.56 0.33
CA LEU A 175 1.21 -13.13 0.65
C LEU A 175 1.53 -12.91 2.12
N ASN A 176 2.06 -11.73 2.43
CA ASN A 176 2.30 -11.26 3.79
C ASN A 176 1.85 -9.81 3.93
N ALA A 177 1.09 -9.48 4.98
CA ALA A 177 0.72 -8.10 5.29
C ALA A 177 1.97 -7.30 5.65
N SER A 178 2.29 -6.28 4.85
CA SER A 178 3.53 -5.49 4.95
C SER A 178 3.30 -4.16 5.66
N VAL A 179 2.31 -3.41 5.24
CA VAL A 179 1.91 -2.14 5.81
C VAL A 179 0.42 -1.91 5.58
N ILE A 180 -0.22 -1.15 6.46
CA ILE A 180 -1.65 -0.86 6.33
C ILE A 180 -1.89 0.65 6.32
N ALA A 181 -3.05 1.06 5.82
CA ALA A 181 -3.54 2.43 5.93
C ALA A 181 -5.05 2.43 6.16
N THR A 182 -5.52 3.31 7.01
CA THR A 182 -6.94 3.63 7.10
C THR A 182 -7.23 4.91 6.34
N ILE A 183 -8.36 4.96 5.62
CA ILE A 183 -8.79 6.13 4.84
C ILE A 183 -10.24 6.50 5.19
N GLY A 184 -10.54 7.79 5.15
CA GLY A 184 -11.85 8.31 5.50
C GLY A 184 -11.84 9.82 5.65
N TYR A 185 -12.65 10.32 6.55
CA TYR A 185 -12.71 11.75 6.86
C TYR A 185 -12.48 11.95 8.34
N ARG A 186 -11.63 12.91 8.72
CA ARG A 186 -11.32 13.23 10.11
C ARG A 186 -12.57 13.57 10.90
N SER A 187 -12.59 13.18 12.17
CA SER A 187 -13.55 13.71 13.14
C SER A 187 -13.12 15.10 13.61
N ASP A 188 -14.08 15.95 13.93
CA ASP A 188 -13.82 17.26 14.55
C ASP A 188 -13.08 17.10 15.90
N ASP A 189 -13.25 15.95 16.57
CA ASP A 189 -12.58 15.59 17.82
C ASP A 189 -11.12 15.10 17.64
N ASP A 190 -10.60 15.00 16.42
CA ASP A 190 -9.21 14.64 16.22
C ASP A 190 -8.28 15.83 16.52
N SER A 191 -7.80 15.91 17.75
CA SER A 191 -6.88 16.99 18.17
C SER A 191 -5.55 17.00 17.40
N SER A 192 -5.19 15.89 16.76
CA SER A 192 -3.96 15.79 15.95
C SER A 192 -3.98 16.71 14.73
N GLN A 193 -5.16 17.11 14.26
CA GLN A 193 -5.31 18.04 13.14
C GLN A 193 -4.71 19.43 13.40
N TYR A 194 -4.60 19.83 14.67
CA TYR A 194 -4.08 21.13 15.08
C TYR A 194 -2.57 21.10 15.41
N GLN A 195 -1.96 19.91 15.38
CA GLN A 195 -0.55 19.74 15.70
C GLN A 195 0.32 20.19 14.51
N LYS A 196 1.39 20.93 14.84
CA LYS A 196 2.40 21.31 13.83
C LYS A 196 3.16 20.08 13.34
N LYS A 197 3.37 20.03 12.04
CA LYS A 197 4.15 18.97 11.40
C LYS A 197 5.64 19.13 11.70
N VAL A 198 6.21 18.13 12.38
CA VAL A 198 7.65 18.13 12.71
C VAL A 198 8.42 17.40 11.61
N ARG A 199 9.41 18.06 11.01
CA ARG A 199 10.33 17.51 10.01
C ARG A 199 11.72 18.05 10.25
N LYS A 200 12.74 17.28 9.88
CA LYS A 200 14.12 17.79 9.81
C LYS A 200 14.18 18.95 8.83
N SER A 201 15.08 19.90 9.08
CA SER A 201 15.34 20.96 8.09
C SER A 201 15.93 20.35 6.80
N THR A 202 15.77 21.01 5.68
CA THR A 202 16.37 20.59 4.40
C THR A 202 17.88 20.40 4.52
N LYS A 203 18.57 21.29 5.23
CA LYS A 203 20.01 21.18 5.50
C LYS A 203 20.40 19.88 6.24
N ASN A 204 19.52 19.36 7.11
CA ASN A 204 19.80 18.14 7.89
C ASN A 204 19.25 16.87 7.21
N LEU A 205 18.47 17.02 6.15
CA LEU A 205 17.88 15.89 5.43
C LEU A 205 18.62 15.59 4.13
N PHE A 206 19.18 16.60 3.50
CA PHE A 206 19.92 16.48 2.24
C PHE A 206 21.41 16.72 2.48
N ALA A 207 22.24 15.83 1.90
CA ALA A 207 23.69 15.92 1.93
C ALA A 207 24.22 16.56 0.65
#